data_b61eadd819a6e461cb02af6914127cd9
#
_entry.id   b61eadd819a6e461cb02af6914127cd9
#
_cell.length_a   1.000
_cell.length_b   1.000
_cell.length_c   1.000
_cell.angle_alpha   90.00
_cell.angle_beta   90.00
_cell.angle_gamma   90.00
#
_symmetry.space_group_name_H-M   'P 1'
#
loop_
_entity.id
_entity.type
_entity.pdbx_description
1 polymer ?
#
loop_
_entity_poly.entity_id
_entity_poly.type
_entity_poly.pdbx_seq_one_letter_code
_entity_poly.pdbx_strand_id
1 'polypeptide(L)'
;MMLSSYKSDVSDAYASLNKAMRHAYDYRAFDRPSDDPLAASQTFDIHFQMDGNADYASNISDLQGTTASADKILQNIWSTVSEADSHEIKQAMDGTMNGSNRSILADHLISLRDDIVSQMNTKYGDSYIFGGSNQTQPPFEMISDQLYYRGVNVDTGKLKDGVTNSAVPLATLADPDKDSTYVDIGLGINFTDDGKINSQSVFNSSMPAISYLGYGGGADTPKNVCSVLTELATTLKAGASADKLSDGDRAKLTGYADALKGGESSLLAGQAKLGAKTQFLNSIGQYTDDVKLSLSEKDNKVEYMDYRDAITNLYSQQQCYNAALKVGSQILQQSLMDYLK
;
A
#
# COMPACT_ATOMS: atom_id res chain seq x y z
N MET A 1 -13.57 47.42 -51.95
CA MET A 1 -14.42 46.42 -51.24
C MET A 1 -14.16 44.99 -51.68
N MET A 2 -14.35 44.61 -52.96
CA MET A 2 -14.17 43.17 -53.39
C MET A 2 -12.76 42.60 -53.10
N LEU A 3 -11.68 43.38 -53.34
CA LEU A 3 -10.32 42.93 -53.14
C LEU A 3 -9.95 42.73 -51.64
N SER A 4 -10.54 43.54 -50.76
CA SER A 4 -10.34 43.40 -49.31
C SER A 4 -11.12 42.18 -48.73
N SER A 5 -12.31 41.94 -49.22
CA SER A 5 -13.08 40.76 -48.88
C SER A 5 -12.39 39.48 -49.34
N TYR A 6 -11.95 39.45 -50.61
CA TYR A 6 -11.19 38.32 -51.15
C TYR A 6 -9.92 38.01 -50.35
N LYS A 7 -9.16 39.04 -49.96
CA LYS A 7 -7.95 38.86 -49.13
C LYS A 7 -8.29 38.24 -47.75
N SER A 8 -9.39 38.67 -47.16
CA SER A 8 -9.88 38.05 -45.92
C SER A 8 -10.28 36.61 -46.12
N ASP A 9 -11.05 36.29 -47.18
CA ASP A 9 -11.53 34.95 -47.45
C ASP A 9 -10.38 33.96 -47.73
N VAL A 10 -9.35 34.39 -48.48
CA VAL A 10 -8.13 33.55 -48.69
C VAL A 10 -7.33 33.38 -47.38
N SER A 11 -7.22 34.41 -46.54
CA SER A 11 -6.57 34.33 -45.25
C SER A 11 -7.28 33.34 -44.35
N ASP A 12 -8.60 33.36 -44.31
CA ASP A 12 -9.45 32.48 -43.50
C ASP A 12 -9.38 31.02 -43.99
N ALA A 13 -9.41 30.84 -45.33
CA ALA A 13 -9.21 29.53 -45.95
C ALA A 13 -7.80 28.93 -45.61
N TYR A 14 -6.76 29.78 -45.65
CA TYR A 14 -5.40 29.36 -45.26
C TYR A 14 -5.30 29.02 -43.80
N ALA A 15 -5.91 29.79 -42.91
CA ALA A 15 -5.97 29.51 -41.47
C ALA A 15 -6.70 28.18 -41.19
N SER A 16 -7.82 27.93 -41.88
CA SER A 16 -8.58 26.69 -41.80
C SER A 16 -7.78 25.47 -42.30
N LEU A 17 -7.04 25.62 -43.40
CA LEU A 17 -6.14 24.58 -43.92
C LEU A 17 -5.03 24.28 -42.89
N ASN A 18 -4.37 25.28 -42.34
CA ASN A 18 -3.34 25.09 -41.32
C ASN A 18 -3.88 24.40 -40.07
N LYS A 19 -5.11 24.73 -39.66
CA LYS A 19 -5.78 24.05 -38.55
C LYS A 19 -6.01 22.56 -38.89
N ALA A 20 -6.57 22.28 -40.06
CA ALA A 20 -6.78 20.92 -40.52
C ALA A 20 -5.48 20.11 -40.68
N MET A 21 -4.36 20.75 -41.08
CA MET A 21 -3.05 20.12 -41.12
C MET A 21 -2.54 19.72 -39.74
N ARG A 22 -2.70 20.57 -38.72
CA ARG A 22 -2.35 20.24 -37.33
C ARG A 22 -3.20 19.07 -36.82
N HIS A 23 -4.53 19.14 -36.99
CA HIS A 23 -5.42 18.07 -36.56
C HIS A 23 -5.13 16.74 -37.28
N ALA A 24 -4.68 16.76 -38.53
CA ALA A 24 -4.25 15.55 -39.25
C ALA A 24 -2.89 15.01 -38.77
N TYR A 25 -2.07 15.84 -38.09
CA TYR A 25 -0.77 15.44 -37.56
C TYR A 25 -0.87 14.86 -36.13
N ASP A 26 -1.61 15.53 -35.25
CA ASP A 26 -1.74 15.17 -33.83
C ASP A 26 -3.06 14.49 -33.47
N TYR A 27 -4.01 14.44 -34.42
CA TYR A 27 -5.38 13.90 -34.30
C TYR A 27 -6.22 14.54 -33.20
N ARG A 28 -5.83 15.70 -32.66
CA ARG A 28 -6.62 16.41 -31.67
C ARG A 28 -7.90 16.98 -32.27
N ALA A 29 -9.00 16.85 -31.53
CA ALA A 29 -10.29 17.41 -31.93
C ALA A 29 -10.33 18.94 -31.80
N PHE A 30 -9.59 19.51 -30.85
CA PHE A 30 -9.46 20.93 -30.61
C PHE A 30 -8.05 21.31 -30.15
N ASP A 31 -7.59 22.53 -30.54
CA ASP A 31 -6.26 23.03 -30.16
C ASP A 31 -6.32 23.85 -28.85
N ARG A 32 -7.44 24.52 -28.61
CA ARG A 32 -7.62 25.43 -27.47
C ARG A 32 -8.98 25.19 -26.83
N PRO A 33 -9.10 25.41 -25.51
CA PRO A 33 -10.41 25.32 -24.82
C PRO A 33 -11.49 26.24 -25.42
N SER A 34 -11.09 27.33 -26.10
CA SER A 34 -12.01 28.21 -26.80
C SER A 34 -12.61 27.62 -28.08
N ASP A 35 -11.98 26.60 -28.65
CA ASP A 35 -12.43 25.98 -29.92
C ASP A 35 -13.64 25.08 -29.69
N ASP A 36 -13.60 24.31 -28.57
CA ASP A 36 -14.71 23.50 -28.07
C ASP A 36 -14.71 23.52 -26.54
N PRO A 37 -15.41 24.49 -25.90
CA PRO A 37 -15.45 24.61 -24.45
C PRO A 37 -16.08 23.43 -23.74
N LEU A 38 -17.01 22.72 -24.39
CA LEU A 38 -17.66 21.55 -23.81
C LEU A 38 -16.71 20.36 -23.77
N ALA A 39 -16.06 20.03 -24.90
CA ALA A 39 -15.08 18.97 -24.97
C ALA A 39 -13.90 19.27 -24.03
N ALA A 40 -13.39 20.50 -24.00
CA ALA A 40 -12.31 20.91 -23.11
C ALA A 40 -12.66 20.73 -21.62
N SER A 41 -13.91 21.06 -21.21
CA SER A 41 -14.37 20.82 -19.84
C SER A 41 -14.44 19.33 -19.52
N GLN A 42 -14.94 18.52 -20.44
CA GLN A 42 -15.01 17.07 -20.27
C GLN A 42 -13.60 16.42 -20.17
N THR A 43 -12.67 16.84 -21.04
CA THR A 43 -11.27 16.38 -21.00
C THR A 43 -10.62 16.74 -19.65
N PHE A 44 -10.84 17.97 -19.16
CA PHE A 44 -10.33 18.38 -17.86
C PHE A 44 -10.88 17.52 -16.72
N ASP A 45 -12.19 17.24 -16.72
CA ASP A 45 -12.81 16.38 -15.72
C ASP A 45 -12.29 14.93 -15.80
N ILE A 46 -12.07 14.42 -17.02
CA ILE A 46 -11.50 13.08 -17.23
C ILE A 46 -10.06 13.02 -16.71
N HIS A 47 -9.21 14.00 -17.04
CA HIS A 47 -7.82 14.05 -16.56
C HIS A 47 -7.77 14.15 -15.04
N PHE A 48 -8.62 14.95 -14.40
CA PHE A 48 -8.71 15.01 -12.95
C PHE A 48 -9.07 13.64 -12.33
N GLN A 49 -10.00 12.90 -12.96
CA GLN A 49 -10.33 11.54 -12.51
C GLN A 49 -9.18 10.55 -12.77
N MET A 50 -8.43 10.70 -13.88
CA MET A 50 -7.26 9.87 -14.19
C MET A 50 -6.13 10.10 -13.17
N ASP A 51 -5.87 11.34 -12.80
CA ASP A 51 -4.86 11.68 -11.78
C ASP A 51 -5.24 11.09 -10.42
N GLY A 52 -6.49 11.27 -9.98
CA GLY A 52 -6.97 10.65 -8.75
C GLY A 52 -6.91 9.12 -8.77
N ASN A 53 -7.23 8.50 -9.91
CA ASN A 53 -7.12 7.05 -10.06
C ASN A 53 -5.65 6.57 -10.05
N ALA A 54 -4.71 7.37 -10.56
CA ALA A 54 -3.28 7.07 -10.50
C ALA A 54 -2.75 7.13 -9.06
N ASP A 55 -3.22 8.09 -8.25
CA ASP A 55 -2.89 8.18 -6.83
C ASP A 55 -3.40 6.95 -6.07
N TYR A 56 -4.63 6.50 -6.34
CA TYR A 56 -5.17 5.26 -5.75
C TYR A 56 -4.36 4.03 -6.15
N ALA A 57 -3.97 3.90 -7.42
CA ALA A 57 -3.14 2.81 -7.90
C ALA A 57 -1.77 2.77 -7.19
N SER A 58 -1.16 3.94 -6.97
CA SER A 58 0.09 4.07 -6.21
C SER A 58 -0.08 3.60 -4.76
N ASN A 59 -1.12 4.08 -4.07
CA ASN A 59 -1.43 3.67 -2.69
C ASN A 59 -1.65 2.15 -2.59
N ILE A 60 -2.40 1.58 -3.54
CA ILE A 60 -2.66 0.13 -3.58
C ILE A 60 -1.35 -0.64 -3.78
N SER A 61 -0.47 -0.20 -4.68
CA SER A 61 0.82 -0.84 -4.94
C SER A 61 1.72 -0.84 -3.71
N ASP A 62 1.79 0.27 -2.97
CA ASP A 62 2.57 0.39 -1.73
C ASP A 62 2.00 -0.52 -0.63
N LEU A 63 0.68 -0.58 -0.51
CA LEU A 63 0.00 -1.48 0.42
C LEU A 63 0.24 -2.96 0.07
N GLN A 64 0.21 -3.33 -1.21
CA GLN A 64 0.53 -4.68 -1.67
C GLN A 64 1.98 -5.05 -1.33
N GLY A 65 2.93 -4.15 -1.57
CA GLY A 65 4.35 -4.34 -1.23
C GLY A 65 4.57 -4.53 0.27
N THR A 66 3.94 -3.68 1.08
CA THR A 66 3.99 -3.76 2.56
C THR A 66 3.38 -5.07 3.05
N THR A 67 2.21 -5.44 2.54
CA THR A 67 1.49 -6.66 2.93
C THR A 67 2.26 -7.92 2.54
N ALA A 68 2.85 -7.95 1.35
CA ALA A 68 3.68 -9.06 0.89
C ALA A 68 4.96 -9.21 1.72
N SER A 69 5.56 -8.09 2.14
CA SER A 69 6.73 -8.09 3.03
C SER A 69 6.36 -8.59 4.42
N ALA A 70 5.21 -8.15 4.96
CA ALA A 70 4.68 -8.62 6.23
C ALA A 70 4.42 -10.13 6.22
N ASP A 71 3.83 -10.67 5.15
CA ASP A 71 3.55 -12.10 5.02
C ASP A 71 4.82 -12.95 5.07
N LYS A 72 5.86 -12.54 4.34
CA LYS A 72 7.17 -13.23 4.37
C LYS A 72 7.80 -13.22 5.76
N ILE A 73 7.72 -12.08 6.47
CA ILE A 73 8.26 -11.97 7.83
C ILE A 73 7.48 -12.88 8.78
N LEU A 74 6.14 -12.87 8.73
CA LEU A 74 5.32 -13.75 9.58
C LEU A 74 5.58 -15.22 9.27
N GLN A 75 5.81 -15.59 8.02
CA GLN A 75 6.14 -16.96 7.61
C GLN A 75 7.50 -17.38 8.17
N ASN A 76 8.51 -16.51 8.11
CA ASN A 76 9.82 -16.78 8.70
C ASN A 76 9.74 -16.94 10.22
N ILE A 77 9.01 -16.04 10.90
CA ILE A 77 8.82 -16.09 12.36
C ILE A 77 8.07 -17.37 12.75
N TRP A 78 7.02 -17.74 12.01
CA TRP A 78 6.29 -18.99 12.24
C TRP A 78 7.24 -20.22 12.13
N SER A 79 8.11 -20.24 11.12
CA SER A 79 9.11 -21.32 10.96
C SER A 79 10.06 -21.38 12.15
N THR A 80 10.57 -20.21 12.60
CA THR A 80 11.46 -20.12 13.78
C THR A 80 10.77 -20.59 15.07
N VAL A 81 9.52 -20.20 15.29
CA VAL A 81 8.74 -20.61 16.47
C VAL A 81 8.42 -22.11 16.44
N SER A 82 8.06 -22.64 15.28
CA SER A 82 7.78 -24.05 15.08
C SER A 82 9.02 -24.92 15.29
N GLU A 83 10.19 -24.45 14.88
CA GLU A 83 11.46 -25.12 15.16
C GLU A 83 11.74 -25.12 16.67
N ALA A 84 11.58 -24.00 17.36
CA ALA A 84 11.73 -23.90 18.80
C ALA A 84 10.82 -24.86 19.57
N ASP A 85 9.54 -24.97 19.20
CA ASP A 85 8.60 -25.93 19.82
C ASP A 85 8.93 -27.37 19.47
N SER A 86 9.18 -27.67 18.21
CA SER A 86 9.31 -29.05 17.74
C SER A 86 10.68 -29.69 18.06
N HIS A 87 11.74 -28.89 18.09
CA HIS A 87 13.11 -29.38 18.27
C HIS A 87 13.70 -28.96 19.62
N GLU A 88 13.77 -27.65 19.91
CA GLU A 88 14.48 -27.12 21.05
C GLU A 88 13.85 -27.53 22.39
N ILE A 89 12.53 -27.44 22.51
CA ILE A 89 11.84 -27.88 23.75
C ILE A 89 11.92 -29.38 23.96
N LYS A 90 11.77 -30.19 22.91
CA LYS A 90 11.91 -31.63 23.03
C LYS A 90 13.33 -32.02 23.46
N GLN A 91 14.34 -31.37 22.90
CA GLN A 91 15.70 -31.55 23.31
C GLN A 91 15.92 -31.10 24.77
N ALA A 92 15.33 -29.99 25.19
CA ALA A 92 15.37 -29.50 26.57
C ALA A 92 14.77 -30.48 27.58
N MET A 93 13.70 -31.20 27.17
CA MET A 93 13.01 -32.18 27.98
C MET A 93 13.73 -33.54 28.04
N ASP A 94 14.73 -33.79 27.17
CA ASP A 94 15.50 -35.03 27.17
C ASP A 94 16.28 -35.15 28.48
N GLY A 95 16.09 -36.24 29.18
CA GLY A 95 16.71 -36.53 30.48
C GLY A 95 18.21 -36.76 30.42
N THR A 96 18.79 -36.90 29.22
CA THR A 96 20.24 -37.14 29.00
C THR A 96 21.03 -35.83 28.81
N MET A 97 20.36 -34.67 28.68
CA MET A 97 21.02 -33.38 28.45
C MET A 97 21.77 -32.91 29.70
N ASN A 98 23.06 -32.66 29.58
CA ASN A 98 23.90 -32.10 30.64
C ASN A 98 23.71 -30.58 30.79
N GLY A 99 24.22 -30.02 31.92
CA GLY A 99 24.08 -28.59 32.23
C GLY A 99 24.71 -27.67 31.17
N SER A 100 25.90 -28.05 30.61
CA SER A 100 26.55 -27.26 29.59
C SER A 100 25.69 -27.17 28.29
N ASN A 101 25.10 -28.28 27.86
CA ASN A 101 24.23 -28.32 26.69
C ASN A 101 22.94 -27.51 26.91
N ARG A 102 22.39 -27.52 28.16
CA ARG A 102 21.24 -26.66 28.50
C ARG A 102 21.57 -25.18 28.41
N SER A 103 22.80 -24.78 28.84
CA SER A 103 23.23 -23.38 28.68
C SER A 103 23.37 -22.96 27.23
N ILE A 104 23.95 -23.82 26.38
CA ILE A 104 24.09 -23.58 24.93
C ILE A 104 22.70 -23.45 24.27
N LEU A 105 21.78 -24.34 24.63
CA LEU A 105 20.41 -24.30 24.12
C LEU A 105 19.69 -23.02 24.56
N ALA A 106 19.86 -22.58 25.81
CA ALA A 106 19.32 -21.34 26.31
C ALA A 106 19.83 -20.11 25.55
N ASP A 107 21.16 -20.08 25.23
CA ASP A 107 21.74 -19.00 24.44
C ASP A 107 21.21 -19.00 22.99
N HIS A 108 20.95 -20.19 22.42
CA HIS A 108 20.32 -20.31 21.12
C HIS A 108 18.87 -19.76 21.12
N LEU A 109 18.07 -20.10 22.12
CA LEU A 109 16.71 -19.58 22.28
C LEU A 109 16.67 -18.05 22.42
N ILE A 110 17.64 -17.47 23.13
CA ILE A 110 17.80 -16.01 23.20
C ILE A 110 18.09 -15.42 21.82
N SER A 111 18.97 -16.08 21.04
CA SER A 111 19.29 -15.64 19.69
C SER A 111 18.06 -15.70 18.76
N LEU A 112 17.24 -16.75 18.85
CA LEU A 112 15.99 -16.86 18.10
C LEU A 112 14.98 -15.74 18.48
N ARG A 113 14.87 -15.44 19.79
CA ARG A 113 14.07 -14.31 20.28
C ARG A 113 14.52 -12.99 19.66
N ASP A 114 15.82 -12.71 19.70
CA ASP A 114 16.39 -11.46 19.21
C ASP A 114 16.21 -11.33 17.68
N ASP A 115 16.28 -12.44 16.96
CA ASP A 115 15.97 -12.49 15.53
C ASP A 115 14.49 -12.18 15.25
N ILE A 116 13.56 -12.76 16.01
CA ILE A 116 12.13 -12.44 15.91
C ILE A 116 11.87 -10.95 16.16
N VAL A 117 12.48 -10.37 17.20
CA VAL A 117 12.33 -8.94 17.53
C VAL A 117 12.90 -8.07 16.39
N SER A 118 14.06 -8.46 15.83
CA SER A 118 14.66 -7.77 14.69
C SER A 118 13.77 -7.82 13.45
N GLN A 119 13.21 -8.98 13.13
CA GLN A 119 12.30 -9.15 12.00
C GLN A 119 11.01 -8.32 12.18
N MET A 120 10.45 -8.26 13.40
CA MET A 120 9.28 -7.44 13.70
C MET A 120 9.59 -5.92 13.69
N ASN A 121 10.84 -5.52 13.79
CA ASN A 121 11.30 -4.14 13.65
C ASN A 121 11.72 -3.79 12.20
N THR A 122 11.32 -4.59 11.22
CA THR A 122 11.65 -4.34 9.82
C THR A 122 10.81 -3.18 9.25
N LYS A 123 11.46 -2.38 8.40
CA LYS A 123 10.83 -1.30 7.63
C LYS A 123 10.48 -1.73 6.21
N TYR A 124 9.44 -1.10 5.67
CA TYR A 124 9.18 -1.02 4.24
C TYR A 124 9.20 0.45 3.83
N GLY A 125 10.15 0.85 2.98
CA GLY A 125 10.46 2.26 2.78
C GLY A 125 10.89 2.93 4.10
N ASP A 126 10.21 4.00 4.47
CA ASP A 126 10.51 4.75 5.69
C ASP A 126 9.68 4.34 6.92
N SER A 127 8.71 3.44 6.74
CA SER A 127 7.73 3.07 7.77
C SER A 127 7.97 1.68 8.33
N TYR A 128 7.81 1.52 9.65
CA TYR A 128 7.82 0.21 10.30
C TYR A 128 6.52 -0.54 10.01
N ILE A 129 6.62 -1.77 9.47
CA ILE A 129 5.48 -2.58 9.03
C ILE A 129 4.54 -2.89 10.20
N PHE A 130 5.10 -3.28 11.34
CA PHE A 130 4.36 -3.82 12.48
C PHE A 130 4.12 -2.81 13.61
N GLY A 131 4.28 -1.52 13.31
CA GLY A 131 4.10 -0.44 14.29
C GLY A 131 2.65 -0.11 14.64
N GLY A 132 1.67 -0.71 13.95
CA GLY A 132 0.27 -0.32 14.09
C GLY A 132 0.03 1.10 13.55
N SER A 133 -0.55 1.98 14.37
CA SER A 133 -0.75 3.39 14.01
C SER A 133 0.53 4.24 14.14
N ASN A 134 1.55 3.79 14.88
CA ASN A 134 2.85 4.46 14.97
C ASN A 134 3.92 3.73 14.17
N GLN A 135 4.14 4.18 12.95
CA GLN A 135 5.08 3.58 11.99
C GLN A 135 6.42 4.30 11.94
N THR A 136 6.63 5.34 12.77
CA THR A 136 7.85 6.17 12.74
C THR A 136 8.96 5.68 13.64
N GLN A 137 8.63 4.90 14.68
CA GLN A 137 9.56 4.37 15.67
C GLN A 137 9.54 2.84 15.68
N PRO A 138 10.66 2.19 16.07
CA PRO A 138 10.69 0.74 16.22
C PRO A 138 9.57 0.26 17.13
N PRO A 139 8.73 -0.68 16.70
CA PRO A 139 7.62 -1.16 17.50
C PRO A 139 8.06 -1.89 18.76
N PHE A 140 9.14 -2.65 18.71
CA PHE A 140 9.65 -3.42 19.84
C PHE A 140 10.99 -2.91 20.38
N GLU A 141 11.12 -2.95 21.71
CA GLU A 141 12.36 -2.66 22.43
C GLU A 141 12.56 -3.70 23.53
N MET A 142 13.79 -4.24 23.65
CA MET A 142 14.18 -5.14 24.74
C MET A 142 14.88 -4.32 25.84
N ILE A 143 14.37 -4.40 27.07
CA ILE A 143 14.96 -3.72 28.24
C ILE A 143 15.05 -4.73 29.39
N SER A 144 16.24 -5.06 29.83
CA SER A 144 16.48 -6.01 30.94
C SER A 144 15.72 -7.34 30.76
N ASP A 145 15.84 -7.92 29.54
CA ASP A 145 15.17 -9.16 29.13
C ASP A 145 13.64 -9.12 29.12
N GLN A 146 13.04 -7.93 29.23
CA GLN A 146 11.61 -7.71 29.09
C GLN A 146 11.31 -7.06 27.75
N LEU A 147 10.27 -7.53 27.07
CA LEU A 147 9.83 -6.99 25.80
C LEU A 147 8.80 -5.88 25.99
N TYR A 148 9.04 -4.77 25.31
CA TYR A 148 8.14 -3.63 25.27
C TYR A 148 7.66 -3.39 23.85
N TYR A 149 6.35 -3.23 23.68
CA TYR A 149 5.74 -2.80 22.43
C TYR A 149 5.28 -1.36 22.56
N ARG A 150 5.89 -0.46 21.78
CA ARG A 150 5.59 0.99 21.83
C ARG A 150 5.67 1.56 23.25
N GLY A 151 6.65 1.10 24.03
CA GLY A 151 6.87 1.55 25.40
C GLY A 151 6.00 0.89 26.45
N VAL A 152 5.13 -0.07 26.09
CA VAL A 152 4.28 -0.86 27.00
C VAL A 152 4.84 -2.28 27.10
N ASN A 153 5.06 -2.77 28.33
CA ASN A 153 5.49 -4.15 28.56
C ASN A 153 4.42 -5.13 28.08
N VAL A 154 4.80 -6.07 27.22
CA VAL A 154 3.85 -6.97 26.52
C VAL A 154 3.16 -7.98 27.44
N ASP A 155 3.74 -8.31 28.59
CA ASP A 155 3.19 -9.31 29.51
C ASP A 155 2.34 -8.67 30.60
N THR A 156 2.79 -7.53 31.14
CA THR A 156 2.16 -6.88 32.31
C THR A 156 1.30 -5.67 31.93
N GLY A 157 1.45 -5.12 30.73
CA GLY A 157 0.76 -3.89 30.30
C GLY A 157 1.24 -2.61 30.98
N LYS A 158 2.38 -2.63 31.68
CA LYS A 158 2.95 -1.47 32.36
C LYS A 158 3.80 -0.65 31.41
N LEU A 159 3.80 0.68 31.59
CA LEU A 159 4.68 1.57 30.83
C LEU A 159 6.15 1.43 31.29
N LYS A 160 7.08 1.67 30.36
CA LYS A 160 8.54 1.64 30.57
C LYS A 160 9.01 2.51 31.74
N ASP A 161 8.39 3.66 31.97
CA ASP A 161 8.77 4.63 33.01
C ASP A 161 8.19 4.33 34.39
N GLY A 162 7.56 3.17 34.57
CA GLY A 162 6.93 2.79 35.86
C GLY A 162 5.72 3.64 36.24
N VAL A 163 5.31 4.58 35.40
CA VAL A 163 4.13 5.43 35.63
C VAL A 163 2.88 4.61 35.41
N THR A 164 2.28 4.18 36.50
CA THR A 164 1.13 3.25 36.52
C THR A 164 -0.19 3.88 36.06
N ASN A 165 -0.22 5.12 35.58
CA ASN A 165 -1.47 5.88 35.49
C ASN A 165 -2.03 6.10 34.09
N SER A 166 -1.48 5.47 33.07
CA SER A 166 -2.05 5.48 31.72
C SER A 166 -1.60 4.24 30.94
N ALA A 167 -1.78 3.05 31.51
CA ALA A 167 -1.63 1.83 30.77
C ALA A 167 -2.67 1.83 29.64
N VAL A 168 -2.24 2.14 28.43
CA VAL A 168 -3.06 1.85 27.24
C VAL A 168 -3.26 0.33 27.26
N PRO A 169 -4.50 -0.16 27.35
CA PRO A 169 -4.71 -1.59 27.42
C PRO A 169 -4.04 -2.28 26.22
N LEU A 170 -3.23 -3.31 26.48
CA LEU A 170 -2.57 -4.07 25.40
C LEU A 170 -3.59 -4.54 24.35
N ALA A 171 -4.79 -4.90 24.80
CA ALA A 171 -5.91 -5.24 23.92
C ALA A 171 -6.33 -4.11 22.96
N THR A 172 -6.10 -2.85 23.32
CA THR A 172 -6.37 -1.71 22.42
C THR A 172 -5.25 -1.59 21.39
N LEU A 173 -3.99 -1.77 21.79
CA LEU A 173 -2.84 -1.74 20.89
C LEU A 173 -2.77 -2.96 19.95
N ALA A 174 -3.35 -4.08 20.35
CA ALA A 174 -3.42 -5.31 19.55
C ALA A 174 -4.59 -5.32 18.56
N ASP A 175 -5.57 -4.45 18.76
CA ASP A 175 -6.78 -4.39 17.94
C ASP A 175 -6.55 -3.40 16.76
N PRO A 176 -6.40 -3.89 15.52
CA PRO A 176 -6.15 -3.01 14.38
C PRO A 176 -7.30 -2.02 14.12
N ASP A 177 -8.51 -2.29 14.62
CA ASP A 177 -9.65 -1.37 14.46
C ASP A 177 -9.58 -0.20 15.46
N LYS A 178 -8.93 -0.38 16.60
CA LYS A 178 -8.69 0.66 17.59
C LYS A 178 -7.37 1.39 17.39
N ASP A 179 -6.35 0.68 16.91
CA ASP A 179 -5.05 1.21 16.53
C ASP A 179 -4.96 1.29 15.00
N SER A 180 -5.90 2.01 14.38
CA SER A 180 -6.09 2.02 12.92
C SER A 180 -5.23 3.05 12.21
N THR A 181 -4.80 2.71 11.00
CA THR A 181 -4.20 3.61 10.01
C THR A 181 -4.95 3.42 8.70
N TYR A 182 -5.65 4.46 8.26
CA TYR A 182 -6.49 4.38 7.08
C TYR A 182 -5.78 4.96 5.87
N VAL A 183 -5.90 4.27 4.74
CA VAL A 183 -5.39 4.69 3.43
C VAL A 183 -6.55 4.73 2.45
N ASP A 184 -6.63 5.80 1.67
CA ASP A 184 -7.60 5.93 0.58
C ASP A 184 -7.15 5.11 -0.63
N ILE A 185 -8.02 4.21 -1.06
CA ILE A 185 -7.81 3.32 -2.21
C ILE A 185 -8.90 3.46 -3.26
N GLY A 186 -9.60 4.62 -3.27
CA GLY A 186 -10.62 4.94 -4.26
C GLY A 186 -12.02 4.40 -3.98
N LEU A 187 -12.31 3.96 -2.74
CA LEU A 187 -13.65 3.50 -2.35
C LEU A 187 -14.63 4.66 -2.03
N GLY A 188 -14.13 5.90 -2.05
CA GLY A 188 -14.89 7.09 -1.67
C GLY A 188 -15.04 7.22 -0.16
N ILE A 189 -14.21 8.08 0.46
CA ILE A 189 -14.20 8.30 1.90
C ILE A 189 -15.56 8.82 2.36
N ASN A 190 -16.21 8.07 3.24
CA ASN A 190 -17.47 8.45 3.88
C ASN A 190 -17.30 8.58 5.38
N PHE A 191 -18.04 9.51 5.97
CA PHE A 191 -18.08 9.70 7.41
C PHE A 191 -19.39 9.15 7.97
N THR A 192 -19.33 8.58 9.16
CA THR A 192 -20.50 8.19 9.93
C THR A 192 -21.18 9.41 10.53
N ASP A 193 -22.42 9.28 11.02
CA ASP A 193 -23.16 10.36 11.65
C ASP A 193 -22.43 10.99 12.86
N ASP A 194 -21.55 10.22 13.49
CA ASP A 194 -20.67 10.67 14.59
C ASP A 194 -19.41 11.42 14.12
N GLY A 195 -19.25 11.67 12.81
CA GLY A 195 -18.08 12.35 12.22
C GLY A 195 -16.81 11.49 12.16
N LYS A 196 -16.92 10.19 12.38
CA LYS A 196 -15.81 9.24 12.23
C LYS A 196 -15.72 8.71 10.81
N ILE A 197 -14.52 8.34 10.38
CA ILE A 197 -14.33 7.67 9.10
C ILE A 197 -15.05 6.32 9.12
N ASN A 198 -15.87 6.06 8.10
CA ASN A 198 -16.47 4.74 7.92
C ASN A 198 -15.39 3.74 7.49
N SER A 199 -15.13 2.74 8.33
CA SER A 199 -14.10 1.71 8.07
C SER A 199 -14.33 0.90 6.79
N GLN A 200 -15.54 0.93 6.22
CA GLN A 200 -15.86 0.25 4.96
C GLN A 200 -15.50 1.09 3.72
N SER A 201 -15.24 2.39 3.90
CA SER A 201 -14.89 3.31 2.80
C SER A 201 -13.39 3.53 2.65
N VAL A 202 -12.57 2.94 3.49
CA VAL A 202 -11.11 3.08 3.52
C VAL A 202 -10.45 1.75 3.82
N PHE A 203 -9.18 1.61 3.43
CA PHE A 203 -8.40 0.43 3.79
C PHE A 203 -7.65 0.66 5.10
N ASN A 204 -7.84 -0.24 6.07
CA ASN A 204 -7.06 -0.23 7.31
C ASN A 204 -5.74 -0.98 7.10
N SER A 205 -4.64 -0.22 6.98
CA SER A 205 -3.28 -0.73 6.80
C SER A 205 -2.58 -1.12 8.10
N SER A 206 -3.20 -0.86 9.26
CA SER A 206 -2.60 -1.17 10.55
C SER A 206 -2.33 -2.66 10.74
N MET A 207 -1.11 -2.97 11.18
CA MET A 207 -0.61 -4.31 11.49
C MET A 207 0.14 -4.29 12.83
N PRO A 208 -0.59 -4.27 13.97
CA PRO A 208 0.06 -4.25 15.27
C PRO A 208 0.74 -5.60 15.57
N ALA A 209 2.07 -5.58 15.78
CA ALA A 209 2.89 -6.77 15.99
C ALA A 209 2.43 -7.69 17.12
N ILE A 210 1.94 -7.11 18.21
CA ILE A 210 1.48 -7.90 19.38
C ILE A 210 0.25 -8.74 19.09
N SER A 211 -0.52 -8.41 18.05
CA SER A 211 -1.66 -9.26 17.64
C SER A 211 -1.20 -10.59 17.03
N TYR A 212 0.04 -10.63 16.51
CA TYR A 212 0.63 -11.83 15.90
C TYR A 212 1.44 -12.64 16.89
N LEU A 213 2.24 -11.96 17.75
CA LEU A 213 3.12 -12.61 18.72
C LEU A 213 2.44 -12.97 20.06
N GLY A 214 1.22 -12.48 20.29
CA GLY A 214 0.51 -12.62 21.54
C GLY A 214 0.91 -11.54 22.58
N TYR A 215 0.12 -11.41 23.63
CA TYR A 215 0.35 -10.46 24.73
C TYR A 215 -0.36 -10.89 26.02
N GLY A 216 0.08 -10.36 27.18
CA GLY A 216 -0.50 -10.65 28.48
C GLY A 216 -0.07 -12.01 29.04
N GLY A 217 -0.74 -12.45 30.10
CA GLY A 217 -0.44 -13.68 30.82
C GLY A 217 0.37 -13.47 32.11
N GLY A 218 0.98 -12.28 32.27
CA GLY A 218 1.83 -11.97 33.41
C GLY A 218 3.24 -12.60 33.33
N ALA A 219 4.07 -12.32 34.33
CA ALA A 219 5.48 -12.73 34.34
C ALA A 219 5.66 -14.25 34.48
N ASP A 220 4.75 -14.93 35.18
CA ASP A 220 4.90 -16.37 35.45
C ASP A 220 4.42 -17.26 34.30
N THR A 221 3.50 -16.76 33.46
CA THR A 221 2.92 -17.50 32.33
C THR A 221 2.73 -16.56 31.13
N PRO A 222 3.82 -16.09 30.49
CA PRO A 222 3.72 -15.20 29.36
C PRO A 222 3.02 -15.87 28.18
N LYS A 223 2.27 -15.08 27.40
CA LYS A 223 1.63 -15.52 26.16
C LYS A 223 2.33 -15.00 24.92
N ASN A 224 3.21 -14.01 25.09
CA ASN A 224 4.02 -13.51 23.99
C ASN A 224 5.15 -14.48 23.65
N VAL A 225 5.29 -14.82 22.38
CA VAL A 225 6.30 -15.78 21.90
C VAL A 225 7.71 -15.41 22.38
N CYS A 226 8.12 -14.14 22.28
CA CYS A 226 9.45 -13.70 22.67
C CYS A 226 9.66 -13.80 24.18
N SER A 227 8.64 -13.47 24.99
CA SER A 227 8.69 -13.62 26.45
C SER A 227 8.76 -15.08 26.85
N VAL A 228 8.01 -15.96 26.17
CA VAL A 228 8.09 -17.41 26.39
C VAL A 228 9.48 -17.95 26.10
N LEU A 229 10.14 -17.54 25.00
CA LEU A 229 11.51 -17.93 24.69
C LEU A 229 12.50 -17.44 25.75
N THR A 230 12.29 -16.24 26.32
CA THR A 230 13.10 -15.69 27.41
C THR A 230 12.95 -16.52 28.68
N GLU A 231 11.73 -16.84 29.10
CA GLU A 231 11.46 -17.64 30.30
C GLU A 231 11.96 -19.09 30.13
N LEU A 232 11.82 -19.66 28.95
CA LEU A 232 12.37 -20.95 28.59
C LEU A 232 13.90 -20.96 28.76
N ALA A 233 14.60 -19.98 28.19
CA ALA A 233 16.04 -19.85 28.29
C ALA A 233 16.49 -19.64 29.75
N THR A 234 15.77 -18.83 30.51
CA THR A 234 16.05 -18.56 31.92
C THR A 234 15.89 -19.86 32.76
N THR A 235 14.83 -20.62 32.53
CA THR A 235 14.60 -21.90 33.22
C THR A 235 15.71 -22.92 32.91
N LEU A 236 16.17 -22.97 31.64
CA LEU A 236 17.28 -23.86 31.25
C LEU A 236 18.61 -23.43 31.85
N LYS A 237 18.93 -22.14 31.93
CA LYS A 237 20.12 -21.60 32.58
C LYS A 237 20.11 -21.87 34.07
N ALA A 238 18.99 -21.69 34.76
CA ALA A 238 18.83 -22.00 36.17
C ALA A 238 19.06 -23.50 36.44
N GLY A 239 18.59 -24.37 35.56
CA GLY A 239 18.80 -25.80 35.63
C GLY A 239 20.21 -26.29 35.21
N ALA A 240 21.05 -25.39 34.65
CA ALA A 240 22.37 -25.78 34.14
C ALA A 240 23.35 -26.28 35.21
N SER A 241 23.19 -25.91 36.48
CA SER A 241 24.00 -26.35 37.61
C SER A 241 23.64 -27.75 38.12
N ALA A 242 22.53 -28.33 37.69
CA ALA A 242 22.07 -29.64 38.12
C ALA A 242 22.30 -30.71 37.04
N ASP A 243 22.52 -31.96 37.44
CA ASP A 243 22.66 -33.06 36.48
C ASP A 243 21.37 -33.32 35.70
N LYS A 244 20.21 -33.06 36.32
CA LYS A 244 18.88 -33.21 35.72
C LYS A 244 18.00 -32.02 36.05
N LEU A 245 17.12 -31.69 35.16
CA LEU A 245 16.01 -30.74 35.42
C LEU A 245 15.11 -31.26 36.52
N SER A 246 14.66 -30.36 37.41
CA SER A 246 13.67 -30.68 38.41
C SER A 246 12.30 -31.01 37.76
N ASP A 247 11.44 -31.77 38.45
CA ASP A 247 10.09 -32.04 37.93
C ASP A 247 9.25 -30.74 37.80
N GLY A 248 9.53 -29.74 38.67
CA GLY A 248 8.91 -28.42 38.57
C GLY A 248 9.33 -27.67 37.31
N ASP A 249 10.63 -27.73 36.93
CA ASP A 249 11.13 -27.09 35.71
C ASP A 249 10.58 -27.80 34.46
N ARG A 250 10.46 -29.14 34.49
CA ARG A 250 9.83 -29.89 33.40
C ARG A 250 8.36 -29.51 33.19
N ALA A 251 7.60 -29.28 34.28
CA ALA A 251 6.22 -28.82 34.21
C ALA A 251 6.14 -27.42 33.58
N LYS A 252 7.07 -26.49 33.93
CA LYS A 252 7.16 -25.19 33.28
C LYS A 252 7.47 -25.30 31.79
N LEU A 253 8.43 -26.15 31.39
CA LEU A 253 8.77 -26.38 29.98
C LEU A 253 7.56 -26.86 29.19
N THR A 254 6.72 -27.72 29.76
CA THR A 254 5.47 -28.16 29.12
C THR A 254 4.51 -26.98 28.92
N GLY A 255 4.38 -26.13 29.94
CA GLY A 255 3.55 -24.91 29.84
C GLY A 255 4.06 -23.94 28.76
N TYR A 256 5.37 -23.80 28.62
CA TYR A 256 5.98 -22.97 27.57
C TYR A 256 5.78 -23.57 26.17
N ALA A 257 5.84 -24.91 26.01
CA ALA A 257 5.49 -25.56 24.77
C ALA A 257 4.04 -25.28 24.35
N ASP A 258 3.10 -25.36 25.30
CA ASP A 258 1.71 -25.04 25.01
C ASP A 258 1.50 -23.55 24.67
N ALA A 259 2.25 -22.65 25.31
CA ALA A 259 2.25 -21.22 24.99
C ALA A 259 2.81 -20.93 23.60
N LEU A 260 3.91 -21.62 23.17
CA LEU A 260 4.44 -21.48 21.82
C LEU A 260 3.47 -21.98 20.76
N LYS A 261 2.77 -23.10 20.98
CA LYS A 261 1.68 -23.58 20.08
C LYS A 261 0.54 -22.56 19.97
N GLY A 262 0.23 -21.87 21.07
CA GLY A 262 -0.70 -20.75 21.06
C GLY A 262 -0.18 -19.62 20.19
N GLY A 263 1.12 -19.30 20.25
CA GLY A 263 1.80 -18.33 19.40
C GLY A 263 1.77 -18.73 17.92
N GLU A 264 2.09 -19.98 17.59
CA GLU A 264 1.99 -20.51 16.21
C GLU A 264 0.58 -20.34 15.65
N SER A 265 -0.44 -20.67 16.44
CA SER A 265 -1.83 -20.51 16.04
C SER A 265 -2.20 -19.05 15.78
N SER A 266 -1.67 -18.12 16.60
CA SER A 266 -1.88 -16.67 16.44
C SER A 266 -1.19 -16.16 15.18
N LEU A 267 0.03 -16.62 14.88
CA LEU A 267 0.76 -16.29 13.65
C LEU A 267 0.02 -16.78 12.41
N LEU A 268 -0.46 -18.02 12.41
CA LEU A 268 -1.26 -18.58 11.29
C LEU A 268 -2.57 -17.83 11.09
N ALA A 269 -3.27 -17.47 12.17
CA ALA A 269 -4.48 -16.66 12.08
C ALA A 269 -4.18 -15.26 11.54
N GLY A 270 -3.04 -14.69 11.93
CA GLY A 270 -2.52 -13.43 11.40
C GLY A 270 -2.22 -13.50 9.91
N GLN A 271 -1.54 -14.54 9.44
CA GLN A 271 -1.27 -14.78 8.02
C GLN A 271 -2.56 -14.95 7.21
N ALA A 272 -3.54 -15.67 7.74
CA ALA A 272 -4.83 -15.82 7.06
C ALA A 272 -5.55 -14.47 6.88
N LYS A 273 -5.55 -13.61 7.91
CA LYS A 273 -6.10 -12.26 7.82
C LYS A 273 -5.32 -11.40 6.81
N LEU A 274 -4.00 -11.50 6.81
CA LEU A 274 -3.14 -10.80 5.88
C LEU A 274 -3.38 -11.24 4.44
N GLY A 275 -3.52 -12.56 4.21
CA GLY A 275 -3.89 -13.13 2.91
C GLY A 275 -5.23 -12.60 2.39
N ALA A 276 -6.24 -12.46 3.26
CA ALA A 276 -7.51 -11.84 2.89
C ALA A 276 -7.36 -10.35 2.50
N LYS A 277 -6.54 -9.59 3.25
CA LYS A 277 -6.21 -8.20 2.90
C LYS A 277 -5.49 -8.11 1.55
N THR A 278 -4.54 -8.99 1.28
CA THR A 278 -3.82 -9.06 -0.01
C THR A 278 -4.77 -9.35 -1.16
N GLN A 279 -5.68 -10.31 -0.99
CA GLN A 279 -6.67 -10.64 -2.02
C GLN A 279 -7.61 -9.48 -2.29
N PHE A 280 -8.05 -8.77 -1.25
CA PHE A 280 -8.85 -7.57 -1.38
C PHE A 280 -8.10 -6.47 -2.16
N LEU A 281 -6.84 -6.17 -1.80
CA LEU A 281 -6.01 -5.19 -2.49
C LEU A 281 -5.80 -5.57 -3.97
N ASN A 282 -5.61 -6.86 -4.28
CA ASN A 282 -5.51 -7.32 -5.67
C ASN A 282 -6.80 -7.07 -6.46
N SER A 283 -7.95 -7.30 -5.84
CA SER A 283 -9.25 -7.08 -6.49
C SER A 283 -9.51 -5.58 -6.74
N ILE A 284 -9.16 -4.72 -5.77
CA ILE A 284 -9.28 -3.26 -5.94
C ILE A 284 -8.26 -2.74 -6.95
N GLY A 285 -7.03 -3.29 -6.97
CA GLY A 285 -6.03 -2.95 -7.98
C GLY A 285 -6.53 -3.24 -9.40
N GLN A 286 -7.12 -4.41 -9.65
CA GLN A 286 -7.74 -4.74 -10.93
C GLN A 286 -8.88 -3.77 -11.30
N TYR A 287 -9.75 -3.44 -10.34
CA TYR A 287 -10.79 -2.44 -10.56
C TYR A 287 -10.22 -1.07 -10.94
N THR A 288 -9.15 -0.64 -10.28
CA THR A 288 -8.46 0.64 -10.57
C THR A 288 -7.87 0.64 -11.98
N ASP A 289 -7.30 -0.49 -12.43
CA ASP A 289 -6.81 -0.66 -13.81
C ASP A 289 -7.96 -0.61 -14.84
N ASP A 290 -9.10 -1.24 -14.56
CA ASP A 290 -10.29 -1.17 -15.42
C ASP A 290 -10.85 0.25 -15.53
N VAL A 291 -10.88 0.99 -14.41
CA VAL A 291 -11.26 2.41 -14.39
C VAL A 291 -10.30 3.25 -15.22
N LYS A 292 -8.98 3.03 -15.09
CA LYS A 292 -7.98 3.70 -15.90
C LYS A 292 -8.19 3.49 -17.40
N LEU A 293 -8.45 2.24 -17.79
CA LEU A 293 -8.75 1.91 -19.20
C LEU A 293 -10.01 2.63 -19.68
N SER A 294 -11.09 2.59 -18.90
CA SER A 294 -12.36 3.27 -19.23
C SER A 294 -12.19 4.78 -19.36
N LEU A 295 -11.42 5.41 -18.46
CA LEU A 295 -11.12 6.84 -18.52
C LEU A 295 -10.28 7.19 -19.75
N SER A 296 -9.27 6.37 -20.08
CA SER A 296 -8.45 6.55 -21.27
C SER A 296 -9.27 6.41 -22.56
N GLU A 297 -10.22 5.48 -22.62
CA GLU A 297 -11.13 5.37 -23.76
C GLU A 297 -12.06 6.57 -23.92
N LYS A 298 -12.55 7.12 -22.79
CA LYS A 298 -13.36 8.33 -22.78
C LYS A 298 -12.55 9.54 -23.23
N ASP A 299 -11.32 9.68 -22.74
CA ASP A 299 -10.41 10.74 -23.11
C ASP A 299 -10.11 10.71 -24.60
N ASN A 300 -9.78 9.53 -25.14
CA ASN A 300 -9.55 9.34 -26.57
C ASN A 300 -10.78 9.73 -27.43
N LYS A 301 -12.00 9.51 -26.96
CA LYS A 301 -13.21 9.88 -27.69
C LYS A 301 -13.51 11.38 -27.67
N VAL A 302 -13.06 12.08 -26.64
CA VAL A 302 -13.34 13.53 -26.47
C VAL A 302 -12.19 14.37 -27.00
N GLU A 303 -10.94 14.01 -26.68
CA GLU A 303 -9.76 14.80 -27.06
C GLU A 303 -9.28 14.53 -28.49
N TYR A 304 -9.51 13.31 -29.01
CA TYR A 304 -9.03 12.94 -30.33
C TYR A 304 -10.17 12.64 -31.31
N MET A 305 -9.93 12.98 -32.58
CA MET A 305 -10.84 12.68 -33.67
C MET A 305 -10.39 11.40 -34.42
N ASP A 306 -11.36 10.78 -35.10
CA ASP A 306 -11.03 9.63 -35.96
C ASP A 306 -10.04 10.06 -37.07
N TYR A 307 -9.02 9.24 -37.30
CA TYR A 307 -8.01 9.43 -38.37
C TYR A 307 -8.68 9.71 -39.73
N ARG A 308 -9.74 9.00 -40.06
CA ARG A 308 -10.48 9.13 -41.31
C ARG A 308 -11.11 10.50 -41.45
N ASP A 309 -11.68 11.02 -40.35
CA ASP A 309 -12.33 12.32 -40.30
C ASP A 309 -11.28 13.44 -40.40
N ALA A 310 -10.15 13.30 -39.69
CA ALA A 310 -9.04 14.24 -39.74
C ALA A 310 -8.48 14.38 -41.19
N ILE A 311 -8.25 13.29 -41.87
CA ILE A 311 -7.76 13.28 -43.25
C ILE A 311 -8.80 13.80 -44.24
N THR A 312 -10.08 13.43 -44.09
CA THR A 312 -11.18 13.91 -44.92
C THR A 312 -11.34 15.42 -44.80
N ASN A 313 -11.27 15.95 -43.57
CA ASN A 313 -11.29 17.37 -43.30
C ASN A 313 -10.11 18.10 -43.93
N LEU A 314 -8.89 17.56 -43.82
CA LEU A 314 -7.70 18.11 -44.45
C LEU A 314 -7.87 18.23 -45.99
N TYR A 315 -8.33 17.17 -46.64
CA TYR A 315 -8.56 17.21 -48.10
C TYR A 315 -9.65 18.24 -48.46
N SER A 316 -10.72 18.32 -47.69
CA SER A 316 -11.79 19.31 -47.89
C SER A 316 -11.26 20.75 -47.78
N GLN A 317 -10.50 21.06 -46.74
CA GLN A 317 -9.91 22.40 -46.53
C GLN A 317 -8.86 22.73 -47.61
N GLN A 318 -8.10 21.76 -48.08
CA GLN A 318 -7.17 21.94 -49.20
C GLN A 318 -7.89 22.28 -50.49
N GLN A 319 -9.02 21.62 -50.77
CA GLN A 319 -9.85 21.96 -51.94
C GLN A 319 -10.49 23.35 -51.81
N CYS A 320 -11.01 23.74 -50.63
CA CYS A 320 -11.52 25.07 -50.37
C CYS A 320 -10.46 26.16 -50.58
N TYR A 321 -9.25 25.97 -50.08
CA TYR A 321 -8.13 26.89 -50.30
C TYR A 321 -7.75 27.03 -51.78
N ASN A 322 -7.66 25.91 -52.52
CA ASN A 322 -7.37 25.91 -53.96
C ASN A 322 -8.49 26.60 -54.76
N ALA A 323 -9.76 26.40 -54.39
CA ALA A 323 -10.88 27.09 -54.96
C ALA A 323 -10.85 28.60 -54.72
N ALA A 324 -10.56 29.03 -53.50
CA ALA A 324 -10.39 30.46 -53.14
C ALA A 324 -9.30 31.14 -53.99
N LEU A 325 -8.14 30.48 -54.16
CA LEU A 325 -7.07 30.97 -55.03
C LEU A 325 -7.51 31.10 -56.51
N LYS A 326 -8.27 30.10 -57.00
CA LYS A 326 -8.78 30.11 -58.38
C LYS A 326 -9.79 31.22 -58.65
N VAL A 327 -10.70 31.46 -57.71
CA VAL A 327 -11.68 32.57 -57.78
C VAL A 327 -10.96 33.92 -57.80
N GLY A 328 -9.89 34.06 -56.97
CA GLY A 328 -9.12 35.27 -56.95
C GLY A 328 -8.41 35.59 -58.25
N SER A 329 -7.85 34.54 -58.92
CA SER A 329 -7.25 34.73 -60.21
C SER A 329 -8.23 35.24 -61.28
N GLN A 330 -9.47 34.80 -61.21
CA GLN A 330 -10.54 35.27 -62.09
C GLN A 330 -10.97 36.72 -61.79
N ILE A 331 -11.10 37.09 -60.52
CA ILE A 331 -11.45 38.44 -60.09
C ILE A 331 -10.36 39.45 -60.51
N LEU A 332 -9.08 39.09 -60.35
CA LEU A 332 -7.96 39.90 -60.75
C LEU A 332 -7.87 40.10 -62.27
N GLN A 333 -8.18 39.09 -63.07
CA GLN A 333 -8.26 39.22 -64.55
C GLN A 333 -9.37 40.16 -65.01
N GLN A 334 -10.56 40.09 -64.41
CA GLN A 334 -11.66 40.99 -64.73
C GLN A 334 -11.34 42.44 -64.35
N SER A 335 -10.76 42.69 -63.17
CA SER A 335 -10.37 44.00 -62.71
C SER A 335 -9.28 44.67 -63.59
N LEU A 336 -8.31 43.86 -64.10
CA LEU A 336 -7.29 44.35 -65.02
C LEU A 336 -7.86 44.67 -66.41
N MET A 337 -8.84 43.91 -66.93
CA MET A 337 -9.51 44.20 -68.17
C MET A 337 -10.41 45.39 -68.10
N ASP A 338 -11.06 45.69 -66.98
CA ASP A 338 -11.86 46.88 -66.76
C ASP A 338 -11.02 48.17 -66.61
N TYR A 339 -9.78 48.06 -66.14
CA TYR A 339 -8.86 49.20 -66.01
C TYR A 339 -8.16 49.56 -67.31
N LEU A 340 -8.07 48.62 -68.29
CA LEU A 340 -7.41 48.83 -69.60
C LEU A 340 -8.40 49.23 -70.71
N LYS A 341 -9.69 49.38 -70.41
CA LYS A 341 -10.70 50.01 -71.25
C LYS A 341 -10.88 51.48 -70.86
#